data_4d5839fdc4c4819db5df5363b37a4233
#
_entry.id   4d5839fdc4c4819db5df5363b37a4233
#
_cell.length_a   1.000
_cell.length_b   1.000
_cell.length_c   1.000
_cell.angle_alpha   90.00
_cell.angle_beta   90.00
_cell.angle_gamma   90.00
#
_symmetry.space_group_name_H-M   'P 1'
#
loop_
_entity.id
_entity.type
_entity.pdbx_description
1 polymer ?
#
loop_
_entity_poly.entity_id
_entity_poly.type
_entity_poly.pdbx_seq_one_letter_code
_entity_poly.pdbx_strand_id
1 'polypeptide(L)'
;MAVAAAASLALVAVLPSPAGAAVGEFRYTYYDDLGNQAPGVLVDPDSRVCVTLPEAADPDTTEPAFAPRNFTGSTVTMFTGPDCDGDYYSLRPGGQASDRLKLRSALFN
;
A
#
# COMPACT_ATOMS: atom_id res chain seq x y z
N MET A 1 42.66 -15.75 -10.14
CA MET A 1 42.51 -15.01 -11.25
C MET A 1 41.08 -14.85 -11.63
N ALA A 2 40.64 -15.45 -12.61
CA ALA A 2 39.29 -15.35 -13.08
C ALA A 2 38.28 -15.79 -12.03
N VAL A 3 38.71 -16.58 -11.14
CA VAL A 3 37.84 -17.13 -10.10
C VAL A 3 37.25 -16.03 -9.21
N ALA A 4 38.04 -15.07 -8.86
CA ALA A 4 37.57 -14.00 -7.97
C ALA A 4 36.47 -13.19 -8.64
N ALA A 5 36.63 -12.91 -9.90
CA ALA A 5 35.64 -12.15 -10.62
C ALA A 5 34.33 -12.93 -10.72
N ALA A 6 34.42 -14.21 -10.97
CA ALA A 6 33.25 -15.04 -11.06
C ALA A 6 32.49 -15.06 -9.73
N ALA A 7 33.21 -15.14 -8.64
CA ALA A 7 32.58 -15.13 -7.32
C ALA A 7 31.80 -13.84 -7.07
N SER A 8 32.37 -12.72 -7.48
CA SER A 8 31.68 -11.45 -7.29
C SER A 8 30.39 -11.39 -8.08
N LEU A 9 30.42 -11.88 -9.31
CA LEU A 9 29.22 -11.91 -10.11
C LEU A 9 28.15 -12.81 -9.49
N ALA A 10 28.56 -13.92 -8.94
CA ALA A 10 27.63 -14.82 -8.30
C ALA A 10 26.93 -14.16 -7.13
N LEU A 11 27.64 -13.37 -6.36
CA LEU A 11 27.03 -12.65 -5.26
C LEU A 11 25.96 -11.69 -5.74
N VAL A 12 26.24 -10.97 -6.79
CA VAL A 12 25.27 -10.04 -7.35
C VAL A 12 24.04 -10.79 -7.80
N ALA A 13 24.21 -11.91 -8.44
CA ALA A 13 23.10 -12.70 -8.94
C ALA A 13 22.24 -13.25 -7.80
N VAL A 14 22.84 -13.46 -6.66
CA VAL A 14 22.14 -14.03 -5.52
C VAL A 14 21.37 -12.99 -4.73
N LEU A 15 21.67 -11.71 -4.91
CA LEU A 15 20.97 -10.68 -4.21
C LEU A 15 19.49 -10.84 -4.48
N PRO A 16 18.71 -11.06 -3.44
CA PRO A 16 17.28 -11.20 -3.63
C PRO A 16 16.75 -9.91 -4.21
N SER A 17 15.87 -10.04 -5.12
CA SER A 17 15.02 -8.93 -5.45
C SER A 17 14.38 -8.53 -4.16
N PRO A 18 14.44 -7.28 -3.78
CA PRO A 18 13.67 -6.86 -2.63
C PRO A 18 12.27 -7.41 -2.81
N ALA A 19 11.65 -7.77 -1.73
CA ALA A 19 10.27 -8.20 -1.76
C ALA A 19 9.48 -7.26 -2.62
N GLY A 20 10.13 -6.23 -2.98
CA GLY A 20 9.64 -5.32 -3.92
C GLY A 20 8.66 -4.37 -3.32
N ALA A 21 8.33 -3.45 -4.14
CA ALA A 21 7.26 -2.52 -3.90
C ALA A 21 6.18 -2.84 -4.91
N ALA A 22 4.94 -2.56 -4.58
CA ALA A 22 3.89 -2.47 -5.57
C ALA A 22 4.18 -1.22 -6.39
N VAL A 23 4.50 -1.41 -7.67
CA VAL A 23 4.89 -0.29 -8.52
C VAL A 23 3.65 0.48 -8.95
N GLY A 24 3.65 1.78 -8.70
CA GLY A 24 2.56 2.65 -9.07
C GLY A 24 1.98 3.38 -7.88
N GLU A 25 0.75 3.84 -8.03
CA GLU A 25 0.10 4.64 -7.01
C GLU A 25 -1.17 3.99 -6.51
N PHE A 26 -1.35 3.99 -5.22
CA PHE A 26 -2.62 3.68 -4.60
C PHE A 26 -3.21 4.98 -4.07
N ARG A 27 -4.38 5.34 -4.56
CA ARG A 27 -5.03 6.60 -4.24
C ARG A 27 -6.28 6.39 -3.43
N TYR A 28 -6.57 7.35 -2.58
CA TYR A 28 -7.77 7.34 -1.75
C TYR A 28 -8.16 8.77 -1.42
N THR A 29 -9.30 8.93 -0.79
CA THR A 29 -9.75 10.21 -0.27
C THR A 29 -9.82 10.13 1.24
N TYR A 30 -9.44 11.20 1.91
CA TYR A 30 -9.54 11.26 3.37
C TYR A 30 -10.12 12.62 3.77
N TYR A 31 -10.50 12.74 5.04
CA TYR A 31 -10.94 14.02 5.59
C TYR A 31 -9.76 14.65 6.32
N ASP A 32 -9.46 15.89 5.97
CA ASP A 32 -8.42 16.65 6.64
C ASP A 32 -8.91 17.19 7.99
N ASP A 33 -8.06 17.94 8.69
CA ASP A 33 -8.37 18.45 10.02
C ASP A 33 -9.53 19.44 10.01
N LEU A 34 -9.83 20.03 8.88
CA LEU A 34 -10.94 20.97 8.71
C LEU A 34 -12.23 20.27 8.27
N GLY A 35 -12.20 18.96 8.12
CA GLY A 35 -13.35 18.20 7.66
C GLY A 35 -13.55 18.23 6.16
N ASN A 36 -12.59 18.73 5.40
CA ASN A 36 -12.66 18.75 3.95
C ASN A 36 -12.08 17.48 3.36
N GLN A 37 -12.62 17.05 2.23
CA GLN A 37 -12.08 15.92 1.52
C GLN A 37 -10.77 16.31 0.83
N ALA A 38 -9.78 15.44 0.92
CA ALA A 38 -8.47 15.65 0.35
C ALA A 38 -7.96 14.36 -0.29
N PRO A 39 -7.15 14.46 -1.35
CA PRO A 39 -6.59 13.28 -1.99
C PRO A 39 -5.39 12.74 -1.21
N GLY A 40 -5.35 11.43 -1.05
CA GLY A 40 -4.20 10.73 -0.48
C GLY A 40 -3.58 9.82 -1.51
N VAL A 41 -2.30 9.54 -1.35
CA VAL A 41 -1.58 8.66 -2.26
C VAL A 41 -0.46 7.92 -1.54
N LEU A 42 -0.33 6.64 -1.87
CA LEU A 42 0.84 5.85 -1.53
C LEU A 42 1.57 5.57 -2.84
N VAL A 43 2.83 5.96 -2.92
CA VAL A 43 3.65 5.78 -4.13
C VAL A 43 4.57 4.61 -3.90
N ASP A 44 4.52 3.64 -4.81
CA ASP A 44 5.34 2.43 -4.76
C ASP A 44 5.38 1.80 -3.36
N PRO A 45 4.20 1.52 -2.77
CA PRO A 45 4.17 1.01 -1.39
C PRO A 45 4.84 -0.35 -1.28
N ASP A 46 5.46 -0.59 -0.13
CA ASP A 46 6.14 -1.86 0.12
C ASP A 46 5.16 -3.03 0.03
N SER A 47 5.59 -4.09 -0.65
CA SER A 47 4.80 -5.31 -0.76
C SER A 47 4.88 -6.12 0.53
N ARG A 48 3.76 -6.73 0.88
CA ARG A 48 3.66 -7.66 2.02
C ARG A 48 3.99 -7.03 3.36
N VAL A 49 3.84 -5.73 3.45
CA VAL A 49 3.98 -4.98 4.70
C VAL A 49 2.69 -4.22 4.91
N CYS A 50 2.14 -4.30 6.09
CA CYS A 50 0.94 -3.53 6.40
C CYS A 50 1.27 -2.05 6.41
N VAL A 51 0.50 -1.28 5.63
CA VAL A 51 0.66 0.17 5.56
C VAL A 51 -0.58 0.79 6.17
N THR A 52 -0.44 1.42 7.32
CA THR A 52 -1.53 2.20 7.89
C THR A 52 -1.51 3.58 7.25
N LEU A 53 -2.66 4.02 6.76
CA LEU A 53 -2.77 5.33 6.12
C LEU A 53 -2.57 6.41 7.19
N PRO A 54 -1.57 7.29 7.01
CA PRO A 54 -1.25 8.25 8.08
C PRO A 54 -2.40 9.19 8.42
N GLU A 55 -3.22 9.54 7.46
CA GLU A 55 -4.35 10.44 7.66
C GLU A 55 -5.53 9.77 8.35
N ALA A 56 -5.56 8.45 8.40
CA ALA A 56 -6.65 7.67 8.98
C ALA A 56 -6.14 6.66 10.00
N ALA A 57 -5.00 6.94 10.62
CA ALA A 57 -4.33 5.98 11.49
C ALA A 57 -5.03 5.83 12.83
N ASP A 58 -5.59 6.90 13.36
CA ASP A 58 -6.19 6.88 14.70
C ASP A 58 -7.70 6.86 14.59
N PRO A 59 -8.35 5.73 14.90
CA PRO A 59 -9.81 5.65 14.83
C PRO A 59 -10.54 6.51 15.83
N ASP A 60 -9.86 6.96 16.88
CA ASP A 60 -10.49 7.80 17.87
C ASP A 60 -10.55 9.27 17.47
N THR A 61 -9.65 9.69 16.59
CA THR A 61 -9.54 11.12 16.22
C THR A 61 -9.72 11.39 14.74
N THR A 62 -9.70 10.35 13.88
CA THR A 62 -9.82 10.55 12.44
C THR A 62 -10.92 9.67 11.86
N GLU A 63 -11.51 10.16 10.78
CA GLU A 63 -12.43 9.37 9.98
C GLU A 63 -11.63 8.42 9.08
N PRO A 64 -12.20 7.28 8.69
CA PRO A 64 -11.52 6.42 7.73
C PRO A 64 -11.40 7.08 6.37
N ALA A 65 -10.42 6.64 5.60
CA ALA A 65 -10.32 6.97 4.20
C ALA A 65 -11.37 6.19 3.41
N PHE A 66 -11.56 6.58 2.14
CA PHE A 66 -12.59 5.98 1.31
C PHE A 66 -12.27 6.18 -0.18
N ALA A 67 -13.10 5.62 -1.04
CA ALA A 67 -12.96 5.72 -2.49
C ALA A 67 -11.58 5.31 -3.00
N PRO A 68 -11.10 4.10 -2.65
CA PRO A 68 -9.76 3.69 -3.05
C PRO A 68 -9.68 3.40 -4.55
N ARG A 69 -8.51 3.69 -5.12
CA ARG A 69 -8.18 3.39 -6.51
C ARG A 69 -6.80 2.78 -6.56
N ASN A 70 -6.71 1.61 -7.14
CA ASN A 70 -5.45 0.86 -7.18
C ASN A 70 -4.79 1.02 -8.55
N PHE A 71 -3.87 1.96 -8.65
CA PHE A 71 -3.05 2.16 -9.85
C PHE A 71 -1.67 1.51 -9.70
N THR A 72 -1.55 0.52 -8.82
CA THR A 72 -0.32 -0.28 -8.73
C THR A 72 -0.46 -1.55 -9.55
N GLY A 73 0.66 -2.23 -9.75
CA GLY A 73 0.67 -3.53 -10.42
C GLY A 73 0.33 -4.70 -9.52
N SER A 74 -0.05 -4.46 -8.28
CA SER A 74 -0.33 -5.51 -7.30
C SER A 74 -1.77 -5.45 -6.80
N THR A 75 -2.30 -6.59 -6.42
CA THR A 75 -3.57 -6.61 -5.70
C THR A 75 -3.36 -6.05 -4.30
N VAL A 76 -4.28 -5.22 -3.86
CA VAL A 76 -4.25 -4.64 -2.53
C VAL A 76 -5.41 -5.17 -1.71
N THR A 77 -5.14 -5.51 -0.46
CA THR A 77 -6.19 -5.81 0.52
C THR A 77 -6.28 -4.63 1.48
N MET A 78 -7.47 -4.06 1.59
CA MET A 78 -7.70 -2.89 2.43
C MET A 78 -8.47 -3.31 3.67
N PHE A 79 -8.19 -2.68 4.79
CA PHE A 79 -8.78 -3.03 6.08
C PHE A 79 -9.48 -1.83 6.69
N THR A 80 -10.58 -2.09 7.38
CA THR A 80 -11.35 -1.02 8.03
C THR A 80 -10.67 -0.46 9.26
N GLY A 81 -9.76 -1.22 9.86
CA GLY A 81 -8.99 -0.76 11.01
C GLY A 81 -7.55 -0.46 10.64
N PRO A 82 -6.80 0.19 11.54
CA PRO A 82 -5.36 0.34 11.36
C PRO A 82 -4.65 -0.99 11.53
N ASP A 83 -3.40 -1.06 11.12
CA ASP A 83 -2.54 -2.23 11.31
C ASP A 83 -3.11 -3.51 10.68
N CYS A 84 -3.82 -3.37 9.57
CA CYS A 84 -4.41 -4.48 8.82
C CYS A 84 -5.36 -5.31 9.66
N ASP A 85 -6.20 -4.64 10.40
CA ASP A 85 -7.20 -5.25 11.27
C ASP A 85 -8.61 -4.87 10.83
N GLY A 86 -9.59 -5.62 11.28
CA GLY A 86 -10.99 -5.37 10.97
C GLY A 86 -11.44 -6.10 9.71
N ASP A 87 -12.50 -5.61 9.11
CA ASP A 87 -13.02 -6.16 7.86
C ASP A 87 -12.09 -5.82 6.71
N TYR A 88 -12.10 -6.65 5.68
CA TYR A 88 -11.18 -6.43 4.57
C TYR A 88 -11.86 -6.63 3.22
N TYR A 89 -11.27 -5.99 2.22
CA TYR A 89 -11.70 -6.04 0.82
C TYR A 89 -10.46 -6.05 -0.05
N SER A 90 -10.57 -6.60 -1.24
CA SER A 90 -9.45 -6.65 -2.18
C SER A 90 -9.77 -5.89 -3.45
N LEU A 91 -8.77 -5.20 -3.99
CA LEU A 91 -8.84 -4.56 -5.30
C LEU A 91 -7.69 -5.05 -6.16
N ARG A 92 -8.03 -5.55 -7.34
CA ARG A 92 -7.02 -5.91 -8.33
C ARG A 92 -6.35 -4.65 -8.88
N PRO A 93 -5.23 -4.80 -9.58
CA PRO A 93 -4.65 -3.67 -10.32
C PRO A 93 -5.68 -3.04 -11.26
N GLY A 94 -5.77 -1.71 -11.22
CA GLY A 94 -6.77 -0.97 -11.97
C GLY A 94 -8.14 -0.91 -11.33
N GLY A 95 -8.34 -1.60 -10.21
CA GLY A 95 -9.62 -1.60 -9.52
C GLY A 95 -9.88 -0.32 -8.76
N GLN A 96 -11.17 -0.05 -8.58
CA GLN A 96 -11.59 1.09 -7.77
C GLN A 96 -12.87 0.72 -7.03
N ALA A 97 -13.11 1.39 -5.94
CA ALA A 97 -14.32 1.20 -5.17
C ALA A 97 -14.98 2.55 -4.85
N SER A 98 -16.24 2.49 -4.47
CA SER A 98 -17.01 3.69 -4.19
C SER A 98 -16.60 4.31 -2.84
N ASP A 99 -17.19 5.46 -2.55
CA ASP A 99 -16.98 6.15 -1.29
C ASP A 99 -17.59 5.40 -0.09
N ARG A 100 -18.33 4.35 -0.34
CA ARG A 100 -18.87 3.52 0.74
C ARG A 100 -17.82 2.57 1.32
N LEU A 101 -16.78 2.27 0.58
CA LEU A 101 -15.72 1.42 1.08
C LEU A 101 -14.77 2.25 1.94
N LYS A 102 -14.72 1.91 3.22
CA LYS A 102 -13.91 2.63 4.20
C LYS A 102 -12.67 1.83 4.52
N LEU A 103 -11.55 2.51 4.68
CA LEU A 103 -10.29 1.84 4.98
C LEU A 103 -9.38 2.71 5.84
N ARG A 104 -8.53 2.04 6.62
CA ARG A 104 -7.51 2.71 7.43
C ARG A 104 -6.12 2.13 7.17
N SER A 105 -6.05 0.95 6.60
CA SER A 105 -4.77 0.32 6.27
C SER A 105 -4.90 -0.55 5.05
N ALA A 106 -3.75 -0.90 4.48
CA ALA A 106 -3.67 -1.65 3.24
C ALA A 106 -2.47 -2.57 3.24
N LEU A 107 -2.61 -3.70 2.56
CA LEU A 107 -1.54 -4.67 2.38
C LEU A 107 -1.44 -4.99 0.90
N PHE A 108 -0.29 -4.71 0.32
CA PHE A 108 -0.05 -4.96 -1.10
C PHE A 108 0.61 -6.32 -1.29
N ASN A 109 0.12 -7.00 -2.28
CA ASN A 109 0.59 -8.36 -2.56
C ASN A 109 2.01 -8.39 -3.13
#